data_9f4adbbff8f97e77df9638510c586ceb
#
_entry.id   9f4adbbff8f97e77df9638510c586ceb
#
_cell.length_a   1.000
_cell.length_b   1.000
_cell.length_c   1.000
_cell.angle_alpha   90.00
_cell.angle_beta   90.00
_cell.angle_gamma   90.00
#
_symmetry.space_group_name_H-M   'P 1'
#
loop_
_entity.id
_entity.type
_entity.pdbx_description
1 polymer ?
#
loop_
_entity_poly.entity_id
_entity_poly.type
_entity_poly.pdbx_seq_one_letter_code
_entity_poly.pdbx_strand_id
1 'polypeptide(L)'
;ICPGLSTGLRALGERCAQLPQVRLSSPKTAIGVNTESCMLSGSVLGTAVLLDGITQRIEEELGRPATLVVTGGLAKYVTPLCRHPLTYDPELLMKGLALLYQLNASQPQHHSAGGGRHYGRQNQHGHAKQRTYPKKRTRREPEALVG
;
A
#
# COMPACT_ATOMS: atom_id res chain seq x y z
N ILE A 1 -0.44 3.47 -4.46
CA ILE A 1 -0.15 2.03 -4.22
C ILE A 1 1.21 1.73 -4.83
N CYS A 2 2.11 1.13 -4.05
CA CYS A 2 3.45 0.73 -4.47
C CYS A 2 3.59 -0.79 -4.41
N PRO A 3 4.49 -1.39 -5.20
CA PRO A 3 4.79 -2.81 -5.09
C PRO A 3 5.29 -3.15 -3.69
N GLY A 4 4.73 -4.22 -3.10
CA GLY A 4 5.19 -4.69 -1.79
C GLY A 4 6.60 -5.29 -1.86
N LEU A 5 7.32 -5.26 -0.73
CA LEU A 5 8.71 -5.71 -0.60
C LEU A 5 8.94 -7.14 -1.17
N SER A 6 8.13 -8.10 -0.74
CA SER A 6 8.27 -9.49 -1.23
C SER A 6 7.88 -9.63 -2.69
N THR A 7 6.90 -8.87 -3.16
CA THR A 7 6.48 -8.87 -4.57
C THR A 7 7.59 -8.35 -5.47
N GLY A 8 8.22 -7.24 -5.08
CA GLY A 8 9.35 -6.66 -5.82
C GLY A 8 10.56 -7.59 -5.88
N LEU A 9 10.97 -8.13 -4.73
CA LEU A 9 12.13 -9.03 -4.66
C LEU A 9 11.89 -10.33 -5.44
N ARG A 10 10.71 -10.91 -5.34
CA ARG A 10 10.33 -12.09 -6.11
C ARG A 10 10.29 -11.82 -7.61
N ALA A 11 9.72 -10.70 -8.03
CA ALA A 11 9.66 -10.32 -9.44
C ALA A 11 11.05 -10.16 -10.07
N LEU A 12 12.03 -9.64 -9.31
CA LEU A 12 13.42 -9.57 -9.75
C LEU A 12 13.99 -10.98 -10.02
N GLY A 13 13.83 -11.93 -9.10
CA GLY A 13 14.33 -13.30 -9.27
C GLY A 13 13.59 -14.13 -10.32
N GLU A 14 12.29 -13.84 -10.56
CA GLU A 14 11.49 -14.59 -11.53
C GLU A 14 11.62 -14.04 -12.96
N ARG A 15 11.78 -12.73 -13.11
CA ARG A 15 11.75 -12.06 -14.42
C ARG A 15 13.11 -11.65 -14.98
N CYS A 16 14.14 -11.67 -14.16
CA CYS A 16 15.50 -11.35 -14.57
C CYS A 16 16.34 -12.64 -14.54
N ALA A 17 16.62 -13.21 -15.69
CA ALA A 17 17.27 -14.52 -15.82
C ALA A 17 18.66 -14.64 -15.14
N GLN A 18 19.34 -13.51 -14.89
CA GLN A 18 20.64 -13.46 -14.23
C GLN A 18 20.60 -13.16 -12.74
N LEU A 19 19.42 -12.89 -12.17
CA LEU A 19 19.27 -12.58 -10.76
C LEU A 19 18.88 -13.82 -9.97
N PRO A 20 19.61 -14.15 -8.88
CA PRO A 20 19.28 -15.30 -8.04
C PRO A 20 18.01 -15.03 -7.22
N GLN A 21 17.40 -16.11 -6.76
CA GLN A 21 16.36 -16.03 -5.73
C GLN A 21 17.02 -15.73 -4.37
N VAL A 22 16.70 -14.59 -3.78
CA VAL A 22 17.31 -14.11 -2.56
C VAL A 22 16.30 -14.21 -1.40
N ARG A 23 16.76 -14.75 -0.26
CA ARG A 23 15.98 -14.73 1.00
C ARG A 23 15.96 -13.33 1.58
N LEU A 24 14.77 -12.87 1.97
CA LEU A 24 14.60 -11.57 2.60
C LEU A 24 15.37 -11.51 3.94
N SER A 25 16.24 -10.54 4.05
CA SER A 25 17.01 -10.20 5.25
C SER A 25 17.32 -8.71 5.26
N SER A 26 17.69 -8.17 6.41
CA SER A 26 18.10 -6.76 6.51
C SER A 26 19.45 -6.56 5.84
N PRO A 27 19.60 -5.55 4.95
CA PRO A 27 20.90 -5.23 4.35
C PRO A 27 21.86 -4.71 5.41
N LYS A 28 23.14 -5.12 5.31
CA LYS A 28 24.19 -4.64 6.21
C LYS A 28 24.70 -3.24 5.83
N THR A 29 24.68 -2.95 4.53
CA THR A 29 25.17 -1.70 3.94
C THR A 29 24.27 -1.25 2.82
N ALA A 30 24.23 0.05 2.54
CA ALA A 30 23.50 0.60 1.39
C ALA A 30 24.19 0.23 0.06
N ILE A 31 25.53 0.18 0.07
CA ILE A 31 26.32 -0.22 -1.09
C ILE A 31 26.52 -1.73 -1.03
N GLY A 32 25.91 -2.45 -1.97
CA GLY A 32 26.11 -3.90 -2.11
C GLY A 32 27.43 -4.21 -2.82
N VAL A 33 28.06 -5.31 -2.39
CA VAL A 33 29.33 -5.79 -2.96
C VAL A 33 29.16 -7.00 -3.90
N ASN A 34 27.96 -7.56 -3.93
CA ASN A 34 27.57 -8.67 -4.81
C ASN A 34 26.08 -8.54 -5.14
N THR A 35 25.60 -9.35 -6.11
CA THR A 35 24.23 -9.32 -6.60
C THR A 35 23.20 -9.45 -5.48
N GLU A 36 23.38 -10.39 -4.56
CA GLU A 36 22.47 -10.61 -3.43
C GLU A 36 22.37 -9.38 -2.53
N SER A 37 23.51 -8.82 -2.11
CA SER A 37 23.56 -7.64 -1.24
C SER A 37 22.99 -6.40 -1.94
N CYS A 38 23.18 -6.26 -3.26
CA CYS A 38 22.57 -5.19 -4.06
C CYS A 38 21.05 -5.35 -4.11
N MET A 39 20.54 -6.57 -4.34
CA MET A 39 19.11 -6.85 -4.36
C MET A 39 18.45 -6.57 -3.00
N LEU A 40 19.09 -6.98 -1.91
CA LEU A 40 18.59 -6.71 -0.55
C LEU A 40 18.62 -5.23 -0.21
N SER A 41 19.70 -4.53 -0.52
CA SER A 41 19.78 -3.09 -0.32
C SER A 41 18.70 -2.35 -1.12
N GLY A 42 18.59 -2.62 -2.41
CA GLY A 42 17.58 -2.00 -3.27
C GLY A 42 16.15 -2.30 -2.83
N SER A 43 15.85 -3.53 -2.43
CA SER A 43 14.51 -3.93 -2.04
C SER A 43 14.15 -3.44 -0.63
N VAL A 44 14.99 -3.69 0.37
CA VAL A 44 14.64 -3.43 1.78
C VAL A 44 14.89 -1.97 2.15
N LEU A 45 16.11 -1.48 1.92
CA LEU A 45 16.43 -0.07 2.18
C LEU A 45 15.68 0.85 1.21
N GLY A 46 15.55 0.45 -0.06
CA GLY A 46 14.74 1.18 -1.03
C GLY A 46 13.28 1.32 -0.59
N THR A 47 12.69 0.29 0.04
CA THR A 47 11.33 0.37 0.62
C THR A 47 11.28 1.35 1.80
N ALA A 48 12.29 1.37 2.68
CA ALA A 48 12.35 2.33 3.79
C ALA A 48 12.43 3.77 3.26
N VAL A 49 13.33 4.04 2.31
CA VAL A 49 13.46 5.36 1.67
C VAL A 49 12.17 5.79 0.96
N LEU A 50 11.50 4.84 0.31
CA LEU A 50 10.19 5.08 -0.34
C LEU A 50 9.14 5.48 0.69
N LEU A 51 9.06 4.81 1.84
CA LEU A 51 8.13 5.18 2.92
C LEU A 51 8.44 6.57 3.46
N ASP A 52 9.70 6.87 3.77
CA ASP A 52 10.13 8.18 4.24
C ASP A 52 9.77 9.28 3.22
N GLY A 53 10.13 9.08 1.95
CA GLY A 53 9.89 10.06 0.91
C GLY A 53 8.42 10.28 0.57
N ILE A 54 7.61 9.22 0.56
CA ILE A 54 6.16 9.36 0.35
C ILE A 54 5.49 10.06 1.54
N THR A 55 5.87 9.70 2.77
CA THR A 55 5.32 10.34 3.97
C THR A 55 5.63 11.83 3.97
N GLN A 56 6.87 12.21 3.68
CA GLN A 56 7.25 13.62 3.57
C GLN A 56 6.39 14.37 2.52
N ARG A 57 6.20 13.78 1.34
CA ARG A 57 5.35 14.38 0.28
C ARG A 57 3.90 14.55 0.70
N ILE A 58 3.36 13.59 1.44
CA ILE A 58 2.01 13.67 1.99
C ILE A 58 1.91 14.79 3.01
N GLU A 59 2.89 14.95 3.90
CA GLU A 59 2.93 16.01 4.90
C GLU A 59 3.04 17.40 4.26
N GLU A 60 3.87 17.53 3.22
CA GLU A 60 3.96 18.76 2.41
C GLU A 60 2.60 19.13 1.80
N GLU A 61 1.86 18.14 1.27
CA GLU A 61 0.53 18.37 0.69
C GLU A 61 -0.54 18.68 1.74
N LEU A 62 -0.46 18.03 2.92
CA LEU A 62 -1.37 18.27 4.05
C LEU A 62 -1.09 19.57 4.80
N GLY A 63 0.12 20.14 4.69
CA GLY A 63 0.58 21.28 5.47
C GLY A 63 0.73 21.00 6.97
N ARG A 64 0.81 19.73 7.37
CA ARG A 64 0.96 19.29 8.78
C ARG A 64 1.57 17.90 8.86
N PRO A 65 2.22 17.55 9.99
CA PRO A 65 2.71 16.22 10.24
C PRO A 65 1.61 15.15 10.17
N ALA A 66 1.95 13.97 9.67
CA ALA A 66 1.08 12.81 9.61
C ALA A 66 1.56 11.72 10.58
N THR A 67 0.63 10.98 11.19
CA THR A 67 0.97 9.79 11.97
C THR A 67 1.16 8.62 11.02
N LEU A 68 2.38 8.10 10.95
CA LEU A 68 2.70 6.91 10.17
C LEU A 68 2.54 5.65 11.01
N VAL A 69 1.58 4.81 10.67
CA VAL A 69 1.38 3.52 11.32
C VAL A 69 1.72 2.41 10.33
N VAL A 70 2.59 1.49 10.74
CA VAL A 70 3.06 0.37 9.93
C VAL A 70 2.61 -0.94 10.58
N THR A 71 2.11 -1.87 9.77
CA THR A 71 1.68 -3.19 10.22
C THR A 71 2.13 -4.28 9.26
N GLY A 72 2.02 -5.54 9.67
CA GLY A 72 2.35 -6.70 8.85
C GLY A 72 3.71 -7.31 9.15
N GLY A 73 3.86 -8.59 8.80
CA GLY A 73 5.02 -9.40 9.20
C GLY A 73 6.36 -8.99 8.57
N LEU A 74 6.34 -8.30 7.43
CA LEU A 74 7.56 -7.81 6.76
C LEU A 74 8.03 -6.45 7.26
N ALA A 75 7.21 -5.74 8.01
CA ALA A 75 7.52 -4.43 8.56
C ALA A 75 8.82 -4.45 9.39
N LYS A 76 9.06 -5.53 10.14
CA LYS A 76 10.27 -5.72 10.95
C LYS A 76 11.60 -5.55 10.20
N TYR A 77 11.62 -5.78 8.89
CA TYR A 77 12.82 -5.60 8.07
C TYR A 77 13.01 -4.15 7.61
N VAL A 78 11.94 -3.39 7.53
CA VAL A 78 11.90 -2.04 6.93
C VAL A 78 11.90 -0.95 8.00
N THR A 79 11.08 -1.11 9.05
CA THR A 79 10.88 -0.08 10.08
C THR A 79 12.17 0.38 10.77
N PRO A 80 13.17 -0.50 11.07
CA PRO A 80 14.42 -0.05 11.66
C PRO A 80 15.29 0.82 10.74
N LEU A 81 14.99 0.84 9.45
CA LEU A 81 15.73 1.58 8.42
C LEU A 81 15.05 2.89 8.02
N CYS A 82 13.81 3.10 8.45
CA CYS A 82 13.08 4.35 8.21
C CYS A 82 13.65 5.47 9.09
N ARG A 83 13.71 6.66 8.54
CA ARG A 83 14.12 7.89 9.25
C ARG A 83 12.93 8.67 9.79
N HIS A 84 11.79 8.55 9.13
CA HIS A 84 10.55 9.18 9.57
C HIS A 84 10.02 8.49 10.84
N PRO A 85 9.54 9.24 11.84
CA PRO A 85 8.89 8.67 13.01
C PRO A 85 7.70 7.82 12.61
N LEU A 86 7.64 6.59 13.11
CA LEU A 86 6.55 5.66 12.80
C LEU A 86 6.17 4.82 14.03
N THR A 87 4.94 4.35 14.04
CA THR A 87 4.42 3.41 15.03
C THR A 87 4.23 2.04 14.37
N TYR A 88 4.93 1.02 14.86
CA TYR A 88 4.72 -0.34 14.40
C TYR A 88 3.69 -1.04 15.28
N ASP A 89 2.55 -1.42 14.69
CA ASP A 89 1.50 -2.19 15.36
C ASP A 89 1.26 -3.51 14.62
N PRO A 90 1.84 -4.64 15.08
CA PRO A 90 1.67 -5.94 14.44
C PRO A 90 0.23 -6.48 14.55
N GLU A 91 -0.54 -6.00 15.50
CA GLU A 91 -1.89 -6.48 15.80
C GLU A 91 -3.00 -5.59 15.20
N LEU A 92 -2.65 -4.56 14.44
CA LEU A 92 -3.61 -3.58 13.92
C LEU A 92 -4.80 -4.23 13.21
N LEU A 93 -4.55 -5.26 12.39
CA LEU A 93 -5.61 -6.01 11.70
C LEU A 93 -6.54 -6.71 12.68
N MET A 94 -5.98 -7.38 13.70
CA MET A 94 -6.78 -8.11 14.70
C MET A 94 -7.59 -7.15 15.57
N LYS A 95 -7.01 -6.01 15.95
CA LYS A 95 -7.72 -4.93 16.66
C LYS A 95 -8.88 -4.39 15.80
N GLY A 96 -8.65 -4.17 14.52
CA GLY A 96 -9.71 -3.76 13.58
C GLY A 96 -10.84 -4.77 13.47
N LEU A 97 -10.52 -6.06 13.35
CA LEU A 97 -11.52 -7.14 13.31
C LEU A 97 -12.32 -7.22 14.62
N ALA A 98 -11.68 -7.09 15.78
CA ALA A 98 -12.35 -7.08 17.07
C ALA A 98 -13.33 -5.90 17.20
N LEU A 99 -12.93 -4.72 16.75
CA LEU A 99 -13.82 -3.54 16.72
C LEU A 99 -15.02 -3.76 15.80
N LEU A 100 -14.81 -4.28 14.61
CA LEU A 100 -15.89 -4.59 13.67
C LEU A 100 -16.86 -5.62 14.25
N TYR A 101 -16.34 -6.65 14.91
CA TYR A 101 -17.19 -7.64 15.60
C TYR A 101 -18.04 -6.99 16.70
N GLN A 102 -17.45 -6.15 17.54
CA GLN A 102 -18.18 -5.45 18.61
C GLN A 102 -19.28 -4.53 18.05
N LEU A 103 -18.97 -3.76 17.00
CA LEU A 103 -19.92 -2.88 16.34
C LEU A 103 -21.12 -3.65 15.76
N ASN A 104 -20.86 -4.80 15.13
CA ASN A 104 -21.92 -5.64 14.56
C ASN A 104 -22.71 -6.43 15.63
N ALA A 105 -22.05 -6.88 16.69
CA ALA A 105 -22.72 -7.58 17.78
C ALA A 105 -23.63 -6.66 18.60
N SER A 106 -23.34 -5.36 18.63
CA SER A 106 -24.16 -4.36 19.34
C SER A 106 -25.37 -3.90 18.53
N GLN A 107 -25.50 -4.26 17.26
CA GLN A 107 -26.70 -4.00 16.48
C GLN A 107 -27.72 -5.13 16.72
N PRO A 108 -28.95 -4.84 17.22
CA PRO A 108 -29.99 -5.83 17.30
C PRO A 108 -30.25 -6.37 15.89
N GLN A 109 -30.06 -7.70 15.74
CA GLN A 109 -30.37 -8.36 14.48
C GLN A 109 -31.89 -8.24 14.26
N HIS A 110 -32.32 -7.33 13.41
CA HIS A 110 -33.63 -7.39 12.80
C HIS A 110 -33.70 -8.68 11.95
N HIS A 111 -34.04 -9.79 12.60
CA HIS A 111 -34.52 -10.96 11.91
C HIS A 111 -35.86 -10.55 11.27
N SER A 112 -35.82 -10.14 10.00
CA SER A 112 -37.01 -10.11 9.18
C SER A 112 -37.44 -11.55 8.97
N ALA A 113 -38.33 -12.01 9.86
CA ALA A 113 -39.04 -13.26 9.68
C ALA A 113 -39.85 -13.21 8.38
N GLY A 114 -39.63 -14.15 7.52
CA GLY A 114 -40.60 -14.71 6.60
C GLY A 114 -41.13 -13.77 5.51
N GLY A 115 -40.71 -14.03 4.32
CA GLY A 115 -41.34 -13.57 3.10
C GLY A 115 -40.77 -14.29 1.89
N GLY A 116 -41.13 -15.58 1.75
CA GLY A 116 -40.87 -16.29 0.50
C GLY A 116 -41.50 -15.53 -0.67
N ARG A 117 -40.65 -15.01 -1.57
CA ARG A 117 -41.08 -14.55 -2.86
C ARG A 117 -40.32 -15.29 -3.95
N HIS A 118 -41.11 -16.01 -4.74
CA HIS A 118 -40.75 -16.64 -6.01
C HIS A 118 -39.84 -15.73 -6.85
N TYR A 119 -38.67 -16.24 -7.19
CA TYR A 119 -37.83 -15.63 -8.22
C TYR A 119 -38.35 -16.00 -9.60
N GLY A 120 -39.15 -15.12 -10.15
CA GLY A 120 -39.46 -15.09 -11.59
C GLY A 120 -38.26 -14.59 -12.37
N ARG A 121 -37.77 -15.44 -13.24
CA ARG A 121 -36.66 -15.19 -14.18
C ARG A 121 -37.10 -14.16 -15.23
N GLN A 122 -36.56 -12.96 -15.22
CA GLN A 122 -36.61 -12.06 -16.37
C GLN A 122 -35.23 -11.52 -16.69
N ASN A 123 -34.70 -11.97 -17.83
CA ASN A 123 -33.57 -11.37 -18.52
C ASN A 123 -33.97 -9.96 -18.97
N GLN A 124 -33.22 -8.94 -18.57
CA GLN A 124 -33.13 -7.68 -19.31
C GLN A 124 -31.71 -7.13 -19.30
N HIS A 125 -31.22 -6.90 -20.51
CA HIS A 125 -29.98 -6.24 -20.84
C HIS A 125 -29.96 -4.82 -20.26
N GLY A 126 -29.01 -4.50 -19.39
CA GLY A 126 -28.81 -3.17 -18.86
C GLY A 126 -27.39 -2.68 -19.14
N HIS A 127 -27.29 -1.69 -20.01
CA HIS A 127 -26.07 -0.98 -20.38
C HIS A 127 -25.24 -0.52 -19.18
N ALA A 128 -23.97 -0.90 -19.15
CA ALA A 128 -22.97 -0.36 -18.22
C ALA A 128 -22.73 1.12 -18.52
N LYS A 129 -23.13 2.01 -17.62
CA LYS A 129 -22.73 3.43 -17.66
C LYS A 129 -21.26 3.54 -17.28
N GLN A 130 -20.43 3.88 -18.24
CA GLN A 130 -19.03 4.28 -18.01
C GLN A 130 -19.00 5.54 -17.13
N ARG A 131 -18.36 5.43 -15.97
CA ARG A 131 -18.02 6.58 -15.14
C ARG A 131 -16.85 7.33 -15.80
N THR A 132 -17.14 8.49 -16.34
CA THR A 132 -16.13 9.43 -16.83
C THR A 132 -15.52 10.17 -15.66
N TYR A 133 -14.20 10.02 -15.45
CA TYR A 133 -13.42 10.84 -14.52
C TYR A 133 -13.17 12.22 -15.14
N PRO A 134 -13.25 13.32 -14.38
CA PRO A 134 -12.93 14.64 -14.91
C PRO A 134 -11.43 14.73 -15.27
N LYS A 135 -11.14 15.19 -16.48
CA LYS A 135 -9.79 15.48 -16.97
C LYS A 135 -9.13 16.54 -16.09
N LYS A 136 -7.94 16.25 -15.56
CA LYS A 136 -7.09 17.22 -14.86
C LYS A 136 -6.81 18.43 -15.78
N ARG A 137 -7.06 19.62 -15.25
CA ARG A 137 -6.68 20.90 -15.85
C ARG A 137 -5.15 20.92 -15.99
N THR A 138 -4.66 21.02 -17.20
CA THR A 138 -3.25 21.26 -17.51
C THR A 138 -2.84 22.60 -16.91
N ARG A 139 -1.82 22.57 -16.04
CA ARG A 139 -1.15 23.76 -15.50
C ARG A 139 -0.48 24.48 -16.67
N ARG A 140 -0.82 25.73 -16.91
CA ARG A 140 -0.11 26.61 -17.86
C ARG A 140 1.33 26.77 -17.37
N GLU A 141 2.28 26.53 -18.24
CA GLU A 141 3.68 26.89 -18.03
C GLU A 141 3.81 28.40 -17.92
N PRO A 142 4.67 28.94 -17.04
CA PRO A 142 5.01 30.34 -17.06
C PRO A 142 5.93 30.63 -18.24
N GLU A 143 5.55 31.61 -19.06
CA GLU A 143 6.37 32.16 -20.14
C GLU A 143 7.71 32.64 -19.61
N ALA A 144 8.78 32.16 -20.25
CA ALA A 144 10.13 32.63 -20.03
C ALA A 144 10.24 34.11 -20.49
N LEU A 145 10.48 35.01 -19.55
CA LEU A 145 10.91 36.36 -19.84
C LEU A 145 12.40 36.30 -20.28
N VAL A 146 12.63 36.52 -21.56
CA VAL A 146 13.94 36.82 -22.11
C VAL A 146 14.13 38.34 -21.97
N GLY A 147 15.19 38.73 -21.29
CA GLY A 147 15.68 40.06 -21.16
C GLY A 147 17.11 40.01 -20.66
#